data_7905c7ea3c94950788f90e145bc17f27
#
_entry.id   7905c7ea3c94950788f90e145bc17f27
#
_cell.length_a   1.000
_cell.length_b   1.000
_cell.length_c   1.000
_cell.angle_alpha   90.00
_cell.angle_beta   90.00
_cell.angle_gamma   90.00
#
_symmetry.space_group_name_H-M   'P 1'
#
loop_
_entity.id
_entity.type
_entity.pdbx_description
1 polymer ?
#
loop_
_entity_poly.entity_id
_entity_poly.type
_entity_poly.pdbx_seq_one_letter_code
_entity_poly.pdbx_strand_id
1 'polypeptide(L)'
;MKFLAAINTIAAQNSNIFIEIGPRPTLLSLGQMCAPKLEAIWLPSLSPAKIKGSDNQLTSSAKTDWKTLTSSLSKLCEAGYDPDWACFDKAYPRQTVILPNYPFQRKRYWLEPAQIAAGIRQSLTKKEYSPLLGQQLSLAGDTVRCYETQLLWDAPLVWQDHRVFKSVLLPAAAYLAIALAAGKDIFKAGYGVTDVSLLKGLWLDEDTPTHLQTILTRQAENYQFEIHSRQEDAWIKHSVGILKPLSQLDLPKVAIADIQTKLTNKISAQQFYQQYSARGIDYGPSFQAVQQIWIGHTEALAQ
;
A
#
# COMPACT_ATOMS: atom_id res chain seq x y z
N MET A 1 62.56 -8.04 19.21
CA MET A 1 61.44 -7.46 19.95
C MET A 1 60.12 -8.11 19.53
N LYS A 2 59.34 -8.63 20.45
CA LYS A 2 58.11 -9.40 20.15
C LYS A 2 56.91 -8.54 19.71
N PHE A 3 57.02 -7.19 19.83
CA PHE A 3 55.91 -6.27 19.50
C PHE A 3 55.53 -6.28 18.01
N LEU A 4 56.50 -6.24 17.09
CA LEU A 4 56.25 -6.37 15.65
C LEU A 4 55.53 -7.68 15.32
N ALA A 5 55.99 -8.80 15.91
CA ALA A 5 55.36 -10.09 15.70
C ALA A 5 53.91 -10.09 16.21
N ALA A 6 53.63 -9.47 17.35
CA ALA A 6 52.28 -9.34 17.91
C ALA A 6 51.35 -8.54 16.98
N ILE A 7 51.82 -7.37 16.46
CA ILE A 7 51.02 -6.56 15.51
C ILE A 7 50.73 -7.35 14.24
N ASN A 8 51.71 -8.07 13.69
CA ASN A 8 51.49 -8.90 12.51
C ASN A 8 50.48 -10.02 12.76
N THR A 9 50.54 -10.65 13.93
CA THR A 9 49.55 -11.69 14.30
C THR A 9 48.14 -11.13 14.40
N ILE A 10 47.95 -9.97 15.05
CA ILE A 10 46.67 -9.31 15.17
C ILE A 10 46.15 -8.89 13.80
N ALA A 11 47.01 -8.32 12.96
CA ALA A 11 46.65 -7.96 11.59
C ALA A 11 46.20 -9.17 10.75
N ALA A 12 46.86 -10.31 10.92
CA ALA A 12 46.47 -11.57 10.27
C ALA A 12 45.11 -12.12 10.71
N GLN A 13 44.61 -11.69 11.87
CA GLN A 13 43.28 -12.02 12.38
C GLN A 13 42.19 -11.06 11.88
N ASN A 14 42.45 -10.23 10.88
CA ASN A 14 41.57 -9.22 10.33
C ASN A 14 41.07 -8.16 11.36
N SER A 15 41.84 -7.93 12.43
CA SER A 15 41.55 -6.84 13.36
C SER A 15 41.95 -5.52 12.71
N ASN A 16 40.96 -4.64 12.56
CA ASN A 16 41.10 -3.33 11.89
C ASN A 16 40.89 -2.15 12.80
N ILE A 17 40.70 -2.37 14.11
CA ILE A 17 40.56 -1.30 15.12
C ILE A 17 41.51 -1.55 16.26
N PHE A 18 42.33 -0.54 16.57
CA PHE A 18 43.29 -0.56 17.64
C PHE A 18 43.02 0.63 18.59
N ILE A 19 42.81 0.31 19.87
CA ILE A 19 42.54 1.29 20.90
C ILE A 19 43.69 1.25 21.91
N GLU A 20 44.34 2.39 22.16
CA GLU A 20 45.34 2.50 23.23
C GLU A 20 44.71 3.26 24.42
N ILE A 21 44.65 2.57 25.56
CA ILE A 21 44.22 3.16 26.84
C ILE A 21 45.44 3.55 27.62
N GLY A 22 45.74 4.83 27.61
CA GLY A 22 46.95 5.34 28.27
C GLY A 22 47.16 6.84 28.07
N PRO A 23 48.11 7.44 28.81
CA PRO A 23 48.34 8.90 28.79
C PRO A 23 48.98 9.40 27.48
N ARG A 24 49.50 8.52 26.68
CA ARG A 24 50.17 8.87 25.38
C ARG A 24 49.93 7.74 24.37
N PRO A 25 49.67 8.05 23.09
CA PRO A 25 49.48 7.06 22.04
C PRO A 25 50.82 6.50 21.49
N THR A 26 51.64 5.96 22.37
CA THR A 26 52.99 5.49 22.02
C THR A 26 52.94 4.16 21.25
N LEU A 27 52.10 3.22 21.71
CA LEU A 27 51.95 1.94 21.07
C LEU A 27 51.23 2.02 19.73
N LEU A 28 50.26 2.90 19.60
CA LEU A 28 49.59 3.17 18.31
C LEU A 28 50.59 3.70 17.28
N SER A 29 51.44 4.66 17.69
CA SER A 29 52.48 5.19 16.77
C SER A 29 53.46 4.12 16.35
N LEU A 30 53.91 3.28 17.26
CA LEU A 30 54.80 2.15 16.96
C LEU A 30 54.07 1.10 16.10
N GLY A 31 52.79 0.82 16.38
CA GLY A 31 51.98 -0.12 15.59
C GLY A 31 51.81 0.32 14.13
N GLN A 32 51.52 1.60 13.92
CA GLN A 32 51.49 2.19 12.56
C GLN A 32 52.80 2.08 11.83
N MET A 33 53.91 2.29 12.51
CA MET A 33 55.26 2.09 11.93
C MET A 33 55.56 0.62 11.60
N CYS A 34 55.07 -0.32 12.41
CA CYS A 34 55.25 -1.75 12.20
C CYS A 34 54.39 -2.29 11.04
N ALA A 35 53.21 -1.73 10.81
CA ALA A 35 52.25 -2.18 9.80
C ALA A 35 51.75 -1.00 8.92
N PRO A 36 52.62 -0.36 8.12
CA PRO A 36 52.30 0.85 7.37
C PRO A 36 51.26 0.65 6.26
N LYS A 37 51.05 -0.59 5.84
CA LYS A 37 50.06 -0.96 4.80
C LYS A 37 48.74 -1.46 5.38
N LEU A 38 48.60 -1.53 6.71
CA LEU A 38 47.39 -2.00 7.36
C LEU A 38 46.35 -0.87 7.36
N GLU A 39 45.27 -1.06 6.66
CA GLU A 39 44.10 -0.19 6.69
C GLU A 39 43.34 -0.41 8.01
N ALA A 40 43.72 0.31 9.06
CA ALA A 40 43.14 0.16 10.38
C ALA A 40 42.86 1.52 11.02
N ILE A 41 41.90 1.53 11.93
CA ILE A 41 41.51 2.70 12.73
C ILE A 41 42.32 2.67 14.02
N TRP A 42 43.06 3.75 14.29
CA TRP A 42 43.97 3.88 15.44
C TRP A 42 43.39 4.95 16.38
N LEU A 43 42.94 4.53 17.56
CA LEU A 43 42.17 5.34 18.50
C LEU A 43 42.90 5.55 19.80
N PRO A 44 43.46 6.75 20.08
CA PRO A 44 44.03 7.07 21.37
C PRO A 44 42.95 7.45 22.37
N SER A 45 43.07 7.00 23.63
CA SER A 45 42.19 7.44 24.70
C SER A 45 42.55 8.85 25.21
N LEU A 46 43.84 9.13 25.32
CA LEU A 46 44.37 10.41 25.73
C LEU A 46 45.48 10.88 24.77
N SER A 47 45.75 12.18 24.76
CA SER A 47 46.83 12.76 23.99
C SER A 47 47.65 13.73 24.85
N PRO A 48 48.97 13.75 24.74
CA PRO A 48 49.79 14.67 25.50
C PRO A 48 49.42 16.12 25.18
N ALA A 49 49.29 16.95 26.22
CA ALA A 49 49.09 18.38 26.06
C ALA A 49 50.23 18.98 25.20
N LYS A 50 49.89 19.68 24.12
CA LYS A 50 50.89 20.45 23.34
C LYS A 50 51.22 21.67 24.15
N ILE A 51 52.44 21.75 24.69
CA ILE A 51 52.97 22.96 25.30
C ILE A 51 53.22 23.95 24.14
N LYS A 52 52.34 24.94 23.98
CA LYS A 52 52.56 26.05 23.07
C LYS A 52 53.10 27.24 23.89
N GLY A 53 54.33 27.60 23.61
CA GLY A 53 54.88 28.89 24.01
C GLY A 53 55.48 28.99 25.43
N SER A 54 56.27 30.00 25.65
CA SER A 54 57.03 30.31 26.86
C SER A 54 56.22 30.77 28.08
N ASP A 55 54.91 30.77 28.04
CA ASP A 55 54.06 31.05 29.19
C ASP A 55 53.56 29.77 29.85
N ASN A 56 54.02 29.59 31.06
CA ASN A 56 53.78 28.45 31.94
C ASN A 56 52.30 28.31 32.41
N GLN A 57 51.35 28.66 31.56
CA GLN A 57 49.93 28.36 31.82
C GLN A 57 49.57 26.98 31.28
N LEU A 58 49.42 26.04 32.19
CA LEU A 58 48.72 24.76 32.00
C LEU A 58 47.28 25.01 31.56
N THR A 59 47.12 25.41 30.30
CA THR A 59 45.80 25.49 29.69
C THR A 59 45.21 24.11 29.53
N SER A 60 44.44 23.71 30.53
CA SER A 60 43.53 22.62 30.65
C SER A 60 43.81 21.39 29.75
N SER A 61 44.75 20.56 30.23
CA SER A 61 44.94 19.16 29.80
C SER A 61 43.60 18.44 29.66
N ALA A 62 42.71 18.61 30.61
CA ALA A 62 41.40 17.99 30.65
C ALA A 62 40.52 18.24 29.41
N LYS A 63 40.51 19.47 28.84
CA LYS A 63 39.75 19.78 27.62
C LYS A 63 40.30 19.05 26.39
N THR A 64 41.64 18.88 26.32
CA THR A 64 42.32 18.21 25.22
C THR A 64 42.12 16.72 25.32
N ASP A 65 42.21 16.16 26.52
CA ASP A 65 42.00 14.74 26.80
C ASP A 65 40.56 14.32 26.51
N TRP A 66 39.61 15.14 26.96
CA TRP A 66 38.18 14.89 26.67
C TRP A 66 37.85 14.96 25.16
N LYS A 67 38.47 15.91 24.44
CA LYS A 67 38.35 16.04 23.00
C LYS A 67 38.94 14.83 22.27
N THR A 68 40.08 14.33 22.74
CA THR A 68 40.71 13.13 22.17
C THR A 68 39.85 11.91 22.40
N LEU A 69 39.33 11.69 23.60
CA LEU A 69 38.47 10.57 23.94
C LEU A 69 37.20 10.60 23.11
N THR A 70 36.49 11.73 23.07
CA THR A 70 35.22 11.85 22.32
C THR A 70 35.44 11.73 20.81
N SER A 71 36.58 12.22 20.26
CA SER A 71 36.92 12.03 18.85
C SER A 71 37.18 10.57 18.52
N SER A 72 37.84 9.82 19.40
CA SER A 72 38.06 8.38 19.23
C SER A 72 36.76 7.59 19.33
N LEU A 73 35.85 7.98 20.24
CA LEU A 73 34.52 7.42 20.38
C LEU A 73 33.67 7.66 19.12
N SER A 74 33.72 8.89 18.57
CA SER A 74 33.04 9.22 17.32
C SER A 74 33.49 8.31 16.16
N LYS A 75 34.80 8.12 15.98
CA LYS A 75 35.33 7.25 14.95
C LYS A 75 34.93 5.77 15.15
N LEU A 76 34.79 5.36 16.39
CA LEU A 76 34.30 4.02 16.71
C LEU A 76 32.85 3.84 16.28
N CYS A 77 31.99 4.85 16.53
CA CYS A 77 30.60 4.86 16.07
C CYS A 77 30.52 4.89 14.53
N GLU A 78 31.34 5.73 13.87
CA GLU A 78 31.41 5.77 12.41
C GLU A 78 31.81 4.43 11.80
N ALA A 79 32.61 3.63 12.54
CA ALA A 79 32.96 2.27 12.15
C ALA A 79 31.87 1.22 12.44
N GLY A 80 30.71 1.65 12.97
CA GLY A 80 29.54 0.80 13.20
C GLY A 80 29.47 0.15 14.58
N TYR A 81 30.30 0.56 15.53
CA TYR A 81 30.20 0.10 16.92
C TYR A 81 29.30 1.01 17.72
N ASP A 82 28.37 0.43 18.46
CA ASP A 82 27.42 1.16 19.31
C ASP A 82 27.89 1.09 20.76
N PRO A 83 28.44 2.19 21.32
CA PRO A 83 28.83 2.25 22.71
C PRO A 83 27.63 2.21 23.65
N ASP A 84 27.82 1.72 24.87
CA ASP A 84 26.85 1.84 25.95
C ASP A 84 26.75 3.30 26.43
N TRP A 85 25.89 4.06 25.77
CA TRP A 85 25.65 5.48 26.07
C TRP A 85 25.10 5.69 27.48
N ALA A 86 24.32 4.76 28.01
CA ALA A 86 23.81 4.82 29.39
C ALA A 86 24.95 4.71 30.41
N CYS A 87 25.91 3.80 30.15
CA CYS A 87 27.12 3.69 30.96
C CYS A 87 28.03 4.90 30.83
N PHE A 88 28.19 5.43 29.60
CA PHE A 88 28.99 6.61 29.33
C PHE A 88 28.49 7.85 30.07
N ASP A 89 27.16 8.06 30.13
CA ASP A 89 26.56 9.23 30.79
C ASP A 89 26.29 9.04 32.29
N LYS A 90 26.45 7.83 32.80
CA LYS A 90 26.11 7.48 34.22
C LYS A 90 26.76 8.38 35.27
N ALA A 91 27.96 8.87 34.99
CA ALA A 91 28.70 9.75 35.90
C ALA A 91 28.24 11.21 35.88
N TYR A 92 27.35 11.57 34.95
CA TYR A 92 26.93 12.95 34.74
C TYR A 92 25.43 13.14 35.02
N PRO A 93 25.01 14.22 35.70
CA PRO A 93 23.62 14.53 35.90
C PRO A 93 23.05 15.09 34.56
N ARG A 94 22.62 14.20 33.69
CA ARG A 94 21.99 14.57 32.40
C ARG A 94 20.49 14.73 32.60
N GLN A 95 19.92 15.67 31.87
CA GLN A 95 18.47 15.89 31.77
C GLN A 95 18.06 15.90 30.30
N THR A 96 16.95 15.24 30.02
CA THR A 96 16.33 15.31 28.69
C THR A 96 15.74 16.71 28.50
N VAL A 97 16.16 17.42 27.46
CA VAL A 97 15.62 18.72 27.10
C VAL A 97 14.84 18.62 25.79
N ILE A 98 13.73 19.34 25.74
CA ILE A 98 12.93 19.45 24.51
C ILE A 98 13.63 20.44 23.60
N LEU A 99 14.10 19.95 22.45
CA LEU A 99 14.67 20.80 21.41
C LEU A 99 13.56 21.33 20.49
N PRO A 100 13.76 22.51 19.88
CA PRO A 100 12.87 22.96 18.82
C PRO A 100 12.85 21.95 17.67
N ASN A 101 11.65 21.68 17.16
CA ASN A 101 11.51 20.81 16.01
C ASN A 101 12.19 21.43 14.78
N TYR A 102 12.54 20.57 13.81
CA TYR A 102 13.05 21.02 12.53
C TYR A 102 12.07 22.03 11.90
N PRO A 103 12.54 23.23 11.48
CA PRO A 103 11.68 24.26 10.91
C PRO A 103 11.29 23.89 9.46
N PHE A 104 10.35 22.96 9.31
CA PHE A 104 9.84 22.59 8.00
C PHE A 104 9.31 23.80 7.25
N GLN A 105 9.68 23.94 6.00
CA GLN A 105 9.04 24.88 5.08
C GLN A 105 7.64 24.35 4.77
N ARG A 106 6.65 24.75 5.57
CA ARG A 106 5.28 24.30 5.43
C ARG A 106 4.68 24.84 4.13
N LYS A 107 4.63 24.00 3.12
CA LYS A 107 3.83 24.20 1.92
C LYS A 107 2.68 23.20 1.99
N ARG A 108 1.48 23.64 1.63
CA ARG A 108 0.32 22.75 1.54
C ARG A 108 0.47 21.90 0.28
N TYR A 109 0.79 20.63 0.43
CA TYR A 109 0.84 19.63 -0.64
C TYR A 109 -0.42 18.75 -0.65
N TRP A 110 -1.46 19.19 0.08
CA TRP A 110 -2.70 18.46 0.18
C TRP A 110 -3.52 18.66 -1.10
N LEU A 111 -3.86 17.57 -1.77
CA LEU A 111 -4.86 17.58 -2.83
C LEU A 111 -6.24 17.60 -2.14
N GLU A 112 -7.02 18.64 -2.39
CA GLU A 112 -8.38 18.74 -1.84
C GLU A 112 -9.23 17.60 -2.42
N PRO A 113 -9.79 16.68 -1.61
CA PRO A 113 -10.64 15.59 -2.10
C PRO A 113 -11.81 16.07 -2.96
N ALA A 114 -12.35 17.25 -2.62
CA ALA A 114 -13.42 17.88 -3.38
C ALA A 114 -13.01 18.28 -4.81
N GLN A 115 -11.74 18.70 -5.03
CA GLN A 115 -11.25 19.06 -6.36
C GLN A 115 -10.97 17.82 -7.21
N ILE A 116 -10.45 16.75 -6.58
CA ILE A 116 -10.25 15.45 -7.24
C ILE A 116 -11.62 14.87 -7.61
N ALA A 117 -12.56 14.83 -6.66
CA ALA A 117 -13.91 14.35 -6.90
C ALA A 117 -14.65 15.18 -7.96
N ALA A 118 -14.51 16.51 -7.96
CA ALA A 118 -15.07 17.38 -8.98
C ALA A 118 -14.44 17.14 -10.36
N GLY A 119 -13.12 16.97 -10.43
CA GLY A 119 -12.42 16.64 -11.68
C GLY A 119 -12.85 15.29 -12.25
N ILE A 120 -12.98 14.26 -11.40
CA ILE A 120 -13.47 12.94 -11.79
C ILE A 120 -14.94 13.02 -12.23
N ARG A 121 -15.80 13.71 -11.46
CA ARG A 121 -17.22 13.93 -11.82
C ARG A 121 -17.36 14.66 -13.14
N GLN A 122 -16.53 15.65 -13.43
CA GLN A 122 -16.51 16.33 -14.74
C GLN A 122 -15.98 15.45 -15.88
N SER A 123 -15.02 14.57 -15.61
CA SER A 123 -14.52 13.59 -16.59
C SER A 123 -15.60 12.56 -16.94
N LEU A 124 -16.36 12.11 -15.93
CA LEU A 124 -17.47 11.16 -16.10
C LEU A 124 -18.64 11.75 -16.92
N THR A 125 -18.80 13.07 -16.96
CA THR A 125 -19.88 13.73 -17.68
C THR A 125 -19.52 14.11 -19.15
N LYS A 126 -18.25 13.96 -19.54
CA LYS A 126 -17.77 14.51 -20.83
C LYS A 126 -17.89 13.60 -22.05
N LYS A 127 -18.35 12.34 -21.94
CA LYS A 127 -18.55 11.44 -23.10
C LYS A 127 -19.69 10.44 -22.86
N GLU A 128 -20.32 10.01 -23.95
CA GLU A 128 -21.41 9.02 -24.05
C GLU A 128 -21.08 7.61 -23.49
N TYR A 129 -19.98 7.44 -22.78
CA TYR A 129 -19.61 6.18 -22.13
C TYR A 129 -20.35 6.05 -20.79
N SER A 130 -20.73 4.82 -20.46
CA SER A 130 -21.25 4.52 -19.13
C SER A 130 -20.25 5.01 -18.05
N PRO A 131 -20.70 5.74 -17.03
CA PRO A 131 -19.83 6.21 -15.95
C PRO A 131 -19.04 5.08 -15.29
N LEU A 132 -19.58 3.85 -15.33
CA LEU A 132 -18.94 2.66 -14.75
C LEU A 132 -17.80 2.10 -15.61
N LEU A 133 -17.87 2.27 -16.94
CA LEU A 133 -16.84 1.78 -17.86
C LEU A 133 -15.67 2.77 -18.01
N GLY A 134 -16.00 4.06 -17.98
CA GLY A 134 -15.00 5.12 -18.09
C GLY A 134 -14.50 5.35 -19.52
N GLN A 135 -13.26 5.76 -19.65
CA GLN A 135 -12.64 6.15 -20.90
C GLN A 135 -11.86 4.99 -21.53
N GLN A 136 -12.04 4.80 -22.84
CA GLN A 136 -11.21 3.86 -23.59
C GLN A 136 -9.78 4.39 -23.73
N LEU A 137 -8.80 3.56 -23.39
CA LEU A 137 -7.39 3.85 -23.60
C LEU A 137 -6.99 3.51 -25.04
N SER A 138 -6.17 4.38 -25.65
CA SER A 138 -5.60 4.11 -26.96
C SER A 138 -4.42 3.14 -26.82
N LEU A 139 -4.60 1.92 -27.30
CA LEU A 139 -3.58 0.89 -27.31
C LEU A 139 -3.10 0.63 -28.75
N ALA A 140 -1.87 0.15 -28.90
CA ALA A 140 -1.38 -0.33 -30.18
C ALA A 140 -2.02 -1.69 -30.52
N GLY A 141 -2.63 -1.79 -31.71
CA GLY A 141 -3.35 -2.99 -32.17
C GLY A 141 -4.84 -2.99 -31.81
N ASP A 142 -5.56 -4.00 -32.29
CA ASP A 142 -7.02 -4.13 -32.23
C ASP A 142 -7.52 -5.38 -31.47
N THR A 143 -6.60 -6.23 -31.00
CA THR A 143 -6.90 -7.47 -30.26
C THR A 143 -7.30 -7.23 -28.81
N VAL A 144 -6.84 -6.14 -28.22
CA VAL A 144 -7.12 -5.76 -26.84
C VAL A 144 -7.74 -4.38 -26.77
N ARG A 145 -8.82 -4.24 -26.02
CA ARG A 145 -9.37 -2.94 -25.63
C ARG A 145 -9.26 -2.77 -24.12
N CYS A 146 -8.92 -1.61 -23.69
CA CYS A 146 -8.84 -1.28 -22.27
C CYS A 146 -9.65 -0.03 -21.99
N TYR A 147 -10.45 -0.09 -20.96
CA TYR A 147 -11.20 1.06 -20.43
C TYR A 147 -10.72 1.34 -19.02
N GLU A 148 -10.65 2.61 -18.66
CA GLU A 148 -10.22 3.05 -17.34
C GLU A 148 -11.24 3.99 -16.74
N THR A 149 -11.55 3.76 -15.46
CA THR A 149 -12.43 4.62 -14.69
C THR A 149 -11.91 4.76 -13.26
N GLN A 150 -12.42 5.74 -12.55
CA GLN A 150 -12.23 5.89 -11.12
C GLN A 150 -13.58 5.80 -10.44
N LEU A 151 -13.73 4.83 -9.56
CA LEU A 151 -14.92 4.68 -8.76
C LEU A 151 -14.77 5.47 -7.46
N LEU A 152 -15.77 6.25 -7.13
CA LEU A 152 -15.95 6.86 -5.83
C LEU A 152 -16.93 6.02 -5.02
N TRP A 153 -16.72 5.87 -3.73
CA TRP A 153 -17.59 5.11 -2.84
C TRP A 153 -19.03 5.69 -2.80
N ASP A 154 -19.17 6.99 -3.06
CA ASP A 154 -20.41 7.76 -3.05
C ASP A 154 -20.95 8.14 -4.45
N ALA A 155 -20.30 7.67 -5.51
CA ALA A 155 -20.74 7.99 -6.87
C ALA A 155 -20.62 6.76 -7.81
N PRO A 156 -21.76 6.21 -8.27
CA PRO A 156 -23.13 6.63 -7.92
C PRO A 156 -23.51 6.31 -6.46
N LEU A 157 -24.38 7.09 -5.87
CA LEU A 157 -24.78 6.98 -4.46
C LEU A 157 -25.26 5.58 -4.05
N VAL A 158 -25.72 4.79 -5.00
CA VAL A 158 -26.20 3.42 -4.78
C VAL A 158 -25.15 2.51 -4.11
N TRP A 159 -23.84 2.76 -4.28
CA TRP A 159 -22.82 1.93 -3.66
C TRP A 159 -22.87 1.95 -2.13
N GLN A 160 -23.22 3.07 -1.53
CA GLN A 160 -23.33 3.25 -0.08
C GLN A 160 -24.34 2.30 0.56
N ASP A 161 -25.31 1.87 -0.23
CA ASP A 161 -26.40 0.99 0.18
C ASP A 161 -26.03 -0.50 0.13
N HIS A 162 -24.82 -0.84 -0.30
CA HIS A 162 -24.32 -2.21 -0.31
C HIS A 162 -23.10 -2.35 0.62
N ARG A 163 -23.38 -2.63 1.89
CA ARG A 163 -22.33 -2.73 2.92
C ARG A 163 -22.19 -4.17 3.42
N VAL A 164 -20.94 -4.59 3.54
CA VAL A 164 -20.57 -5.86 4.15
C VAL A 164 -19.62 -5.55 5.30
N PHE A 165 -19.96 -6.02 6.52
CA PHE A 165 -19.26 -5.66 7.75
C PHE A 165 -19.00 -4.15 7.88
N LYS A 166 -20.03 -3.34 7.58
CA LYS A 166 -20.04 -1.87 7.61
C LYS A 166 -19.24 -1.15 6.53
N SER A 167 -18.43 -1.85 5.74
CA SER A 167 -17.65 -1.27 4.64
C SER A 167 -18.37 -1.42 3.31
N VAL A 168 -18.18 -0.47 2.40
CA VAL A 168 -18.80 -0.49 1.07
C VAL A 168 -18.08 -1.52 0.21
N LEU A 169 -18.81 -2.52 -0.25
CA LEU A 169 -18.32 -3.55 -1.19
C LEU A 169 -18.99 -3.36 -2.54
N LEU A 170 -18.21 -3.33 -3.62
CA LEU A 170 -18.78 -3.26 -4.96
C LEU A 170 -19.68 -4.49 -5.22
N PRO A 171 -20.98 -4.31 -5.52
CA PRO A 171 -21.89 -5.43 -5.70
C PRO A 171 -21.58 -6.25 -6.96
N ALA A 172 -21.90 -7.53 -6.95
CA ALA A 172 -21.71 -8.42 -8.09
C ALA A 172 -22.36 -7.89 -9.38
N ALA A 173 -23.55 -7.28 -9.25
CA ALA A 173 -24.25 -6.65 -10.37
C ALA A 173 -23.46 -5.51 -11.03
N ALA A 174 -22.57 -4.83 -10.31
CA ALA A 174 -21.74 -3.77 -10.89
C ALA A 174 -20.74 -4.32 -11.91
N TYR A 175 -20.12 -5.47 -11.64
CA TYR A 175 -19.22 -6.10 -12.61
C TYR A 175 -19.95 -6.50 -13.87
N LEU A 176 -21.18 -7.00 -13.75
CA LEU A 176 -22.03 -7.30 -14.90
C LEU A 176 -22.41 -6.04 -15.67
N ALA A 177 -22.76 -4.97 -14.98
CA ALA A 177 -23.08 -3.68 -15.60
C ALA A 177 -21.89 -3.08 -16.35
N ILE A 178 -20.67 -3.18 -15.79
CA ILE A 178 -19.43 -2.76 -16.47
C ILE A 178 -19.20 -3.59 -17.74
N ALA A 179 -19.33 -4.92 -17.64
CA ALA A 179 -19.14 -5.81 -18.77
C ALA A 179 -20.20 -5.55 -19.86
N LEU A 180 -21.46 -5.35 -19.49
CA LEU A 180 -22.54 -5.01 -20.43
C LEU A 180 -22.31 -3.62 -21.08
N ALA A 181 -21.82 -2.65 -20.32
CA ALA A 181 -21.45 -1.34 -20.89
C ALA A 181 -20.33 -1.47 -21.94
N ALA A 182 -19.33 -2.32 -21.68
CA ALA A 182 -18.30 -2.62 -22.65
C ALA A 182 -18.85 -3.35 -23.88
N GLY A 183 -19.78 -4.29 -23.67
CA GLY A 183 -20.48 -4.99 -24.76
C GLY A 183 -21.27 -4.04 -25.66
N LYS A 184 -21.91 -3.04 -25.09
CA LYS A 184 -22.62 -1.99 -25.85
C LYS A 184 -21.70 -1.22 -26.79
N ASP A 185 -20.48 -0.92 -26.34
CA ASP A 185 -19.49 -0.21 -27.16
C ASP A 185 -19.00 -1.07 -28.34
N ILE A 186 -18.87 -2.38 -28.14
CA ILE A 186 -18.35 -3.33 -29.14
C ILE A 186 -19.43 -3.76 -30.15
N PHE A 187 -20.55 -4.27 -29.63
CA PHE A 187 -21.56 -4.98 -30.43
C PHE A 187 -22.73 -4.09 -30.83
N LYS A 188 -22.91 -2.95 -30.16
CA LYS A 188 -24.01 -2.00 -30.32
C LYS A 188 -25.41 -2.56 -30.03
N ALA A 189 -25.69 -3.81 -30.37
CA ALA A 189 -26.95 -4.50 -30.08
C ALA A 189 -26.75 -6.01 -30.05
N GLY A 190 -27.65 -6.76 -29.42
CA GLY A 190 -27.66 -8.22 -29.45
C GLY A 190 -26.44 -8.90 -28.85
N TYR A 191 -26.11 -8.58 -27.62
CA TYR A 191 -24.97 -9.17 -26.89
C TYR A 191 -25.36 -9.57 -25.47
N GLY A 192 -24.55 -10.44 -24.88
CA GLY A 192 -24.72 -10.87 -23.50
C GLY A 192 -23.40 -11.27 -22.84
N VAL A 193 -23.50 -11.49 -21.55
CA VAL A 193 -22.39 -11.91 -20.67
C VAL A 193 -22.61 -13.34 -20.24
N THR A 194 -21.56 -14.17 -20.33
CA THR A 194 -21.58 -15.56 -19.89
C THR A 194 -20.30 -15.93 -19.16
N ASP A 195 -20.32 -17.07 -18.47
CA ASP A 195 -19.14 -17.65 -17.81
C ASP A 195 -18.43 -16.69 -16.86
N VAL A 196 -19.23 -15.93 -16.09
CA VAL A 196 -18.72 -14.93 -15.17
C VAL A 196 -18.22 -15.57 -13.89
N SER A 197 -16.98 -15.28 -13.55
CA SER A 197 -16.38 -15.63 -12.26
C SER A 197 -16.03 -14.36 -11.49
N LEU A 198 -16.49 -14.29 -10.24
CA LEU A 198 -16.12 -13.26 -9.28
C LEU A 198 -15.00 -13.84 -8.42
N LEU A 199 -13.79 -13.30 -8.54
CA LEU A 199 -12.58 -13.87 -7.96
C LEU A 199 -12.26 -13.24 -6.59
N LYS A 200 -12.45 -11.92 -6.46
CA LYS A 200 -12.14 -11.17 -5.24
C LYS A 200 -13.07 -9.99 -5.09
N GLY A 201 -13.58 -9.75 -3.88
CA GLY A 201 -14.39 -8.56 -3.59
C GLY A 201 -13.56 -7.28 -3.73
N LEU A 202 -14.18 -6.20 -4.18
CA LEU A 202 -13.60 -4.86 -4.25
C LEU A 202 -14.25 -3.99 -3.20
N TRP A 203 -13.47 -3.66 -2.18
CA TRP A 203 -13.86 -2.72 -1.13
C TRP A 203 -13.56 -1.30 -1.62
N LEU A 204 -14.55 -0.43 -1.52
CA LEU A 204 -14.40 0.98 -1.88
C LEU A 204 -14.03 1.76 -0.63
N ASP A 205 -12.95 2.54 -0.76
CA ASP A 205 -12.45 3.41 0.29
C ASP A 205 -13.26 4.73 0.30
N GLU A 206 -13.58 5.23 1.48
CA GLU A 206 -14.32 6.49 1.62
C GLU A 206 -13.43 7.71 1.33
N ASP A 207 -12.13 7.58 1.52
CA ASP A 207 -11.16 8.68 1.37
C ASP A 207 -10.49 8.73 -0.01
N THR A 208 -10.37 7.59 -0.69
CA THR A 208 -9.60 7.50 -1.92
C THR A 208 -10.39 6.90 -3.08
N PRO A 209 -10.33 7.52 -4.29
CA PRO A 209 -10.92 6.94 -5.49
C PRO A 209 -10.25 5.62 -5.86
N THR A 210 -11.05 4.64 -6.23
CA THR A 210 -10.56 3.34 -6.68
C THR A 210 -10.36 3.34 -8.19
N HIS A 211 -9.12 3.19 -8.63
CA HIS A 211 -8.81 3.02 -10.06
C HIS A 211 -9.21 1.64 -10.56
N LEU A 212 -9.97 1.61 -11.64
CA LEU A 212 -10.48 0.38 -12.24
C LEU A 212 -10.09 0.32 -13.72
N GLN A 213 -9.62 -0.86 -14.15
CA GLN A 213 -9.44 -1.16 -15.58
C GLN A 213 -10.30 -2.33 -15.98
N THR A 214 -10.97 -2.17 -17.13
CA THR A 214 -11.70 -3.23 -17.81
C THR A 214 -10.97 -3.57 -19.10
N ILE A 215 -10.42 -4.77 -19.16
CA ILE A 215 -9.64 -5.27 -20.29
C ILE A 215 -10.49 -6.26 -21.06
N LEU A 216 -10.57 -6.05 -22.38
CA LEU A 216 -11.29 -6.93 -23.30
C LEU A 216 -10.29 -7.51 -24.29
N THR A 217 -10.15 -8.82 -24.29
CA THR A 217 -9.30 -9.55 -25.23
C THR A 217 -10.16 -10.26 -26.25
N ARG A 218 -9.97 -9.98 -27.54
CA ARG A 218 -10.73 -10.59 -28.62
C ARG A 218 -10.42 -12.07 -28.77
N GLN A 219 -11.46 -12.91 -28.81
CA GLN A 219 -11.40 -14.35 -29.03
C GLN A 219 -12.39 -14.73 -30.12
N ALA A 220 -11.93 -14.73 -31.37
CA ALA A 220 -12.77 -14.90 -32.56
C ALA A 220 -13.91 -13.85 -32.59
N GLU A 221 -15.17 -14.25 -32.45
CA GLU A 221 -16.33 -13.36 -32.41
C GLU A 221 -16.69 -12.88 -31.00
N ASN A 222 -16.08 -13.48 -29.97
CA ASN A 222 -16.31 -13.16 -28.57
C ASN A 222 -15.21 -12.25 -28.01
N TYR A 223 -15.43 -11.74 -26.81
CA TYR A 223 -14.41 -11.03 -26.04
C TYR A 223 -14.37 -11.62 -24.62
N GLN A 224 -13.19 -12.02 -24.18
CA GLN A 224 -12.96 -12.24 -22.76
C GLN A 224 -12.80 -10.88 -22.08
N PHE A 225 -13.55 -10.64 -21.01
CA PHE A 225 -13.37 -9.45 -20.20
C PHE A 225 -12.70 -9.79 -18.88
N GLU A 226 -11.90 -8.86 -18.39
CA GLU A 226 -11.29 -8.90 -17.07
C GLU A 226 -11.45 -7.53 -16.42
N ILE A 227 -11.81 -7.50 -15.12
CA ILE A 227 -11.95 -6.25 -14.37
C ILE A 227 -10.94 -6.27 -13.24
N HIS A 228 -10.10 -5.23 -13.21
CA HIS A 228 -8.99 -5.08 -12.28
C HIS A 228 -9.09 -3.77 -11.52
N SER A 229 -8.70 -3.75 -10.23
CA SER A 229 -8.43 -2.52 -9.50
C SER A 229 -6.94 -2.37 -9.22
N ARG A 230 -6.49 -1.11 -9.13
CA ARG A 230 -5.13 -0.79 -8.72
C ARG A 230 -5.07 -0.68 -7.20
N GLN A 231 -4.18 -1.45 -6.58
CA GLN A 231 -3.84 -1.32 -5.16
C GLN A 231 -2.34 -1.09 -5.05
N GLU A 232 -1.95 0.08 -4.55
CA GLU A 232 -0.55 0.52 -4.54
C GLU A 232 0.07 0.43 -5.95
N ASP A 233 1.06 -0.44 -6.15
CA ASP A 233 1.73 -0.66 -7.42
C ASP A 233 1.28 -1.93 -8.17
N ALA A 234 0.25 -2.64 -7.66
CA ALA A 234 -0.24 -3.89 -8.25
C ALA A 234 -1.66 -3.79 -8.77
N TRP A 235 -1.97 -4.55 -9.83
CA TRP A 235 -3.32 -4.75 -10.33
C TRP A 235 -3.92 -6.04 -9.79
N ILE A 236 -5.10 -5.93 -9.20
CA ILE A 236 -5.84 -7.07 -8.62
C ILE A 236 -7.03 -7.37 -9.51
N LYS A 237 -7.12 -8.62 -9.97
CA LYS A 237 -8.24 -9.11 -10.77
C LYS A 237 -9.42 -9.44 -9.86
N HIS A 238 -10.58 -8.88 -10.16
CA HIS A 238 -11.83 -9.07 -9.42
C HIS A 238 -12.84 -9.96 -10.14
N SER A 239 -12.92 -9.82 -11.46
CA SER A 239 -13.89 -10.55 -12.27
C SER A 239 -13.32 -10.89 -13.64
N VAL A 240 -13.80 -12.00 -14.19
CA VAL A 240 -13.53 -12.46 -15.55
C VAL A 240 -14.80 -13.08 -16.11
N GLY A 241 -14.98 -12.99 -17.42
CA GLY A 241 -16.10 -13.63 -18.11
C GLY A 241 -16.02 -13.41 -19.60
N ILE A 242 -17.08 -13.79 -20.33
CA ILE A 242 -17.14 -13.73 -21.78
C ILE A 242 -18.29 -12.82 -22.23
N LEU A 243 -17.99 -11.86 -23.09
CA LEU A 243 -18.94 -11.08 -23.86
C LEU A 243 -19.11 -11.77 -25.23
N LYS A 244 -20.32 -12.07 -25.60
CA LYS A 244 -20.63 -12.68 -26.89
C LYS A 244 -21.85 -12.06 -27.55
N PRO A 245 -21.92 -12.07 -28.91
CA PRO A 245 -23.13 -11.73 -29.59
C PRO A 245 -24.23 -12.74 -29.19
N LEU A 246 -25.42 -12.23 -28.96
CA LEU A 246 -26.60 -13.05 -28.69
C LEU A 246 -27.53 -13.00 -29.92
N SER A 247 -27.83 -14.12 -30.50
CA SER A 247 -29.03 -14.32 -31.28
C SER A 247 -30.23 -14.30 -30.33
N GLN A 248 -31.37 -13.93 -30.84
CA GLN A 248 -32.63 -13.78 -30.08
C GLN A 248 -32.83 -14.94 -29.09
N LEU A 249 -32.87 -14.61 -27.78
CA LEU A 249 -33.15 -15.59 -26.73
C LEU A 249 -34.65 -15.87 -26.72
N ASP A 250 -35.02 -17.04 -27.17
CA ASP A 250 -36.40 -17.56 -26.99
C ASP A 250 -36.49 -18.17 -25.60
N LEU A 251 -36.85 -17.31 -24.63
CA LEU A 251 -36.99 -17.73 -23.24
C LEU A 251 -38.39 -18.41 -23.08
N PRO A 252 -38.47 -19.57 -22.47
CA PRO A 252 -39.75 -20.21 -22.17
C PRO A 252 -40.58 -19.30 -21.27
N LYS A 253 -41.86 -19.10 -21.64
CA LYS A 253 -42.78 -18.35 -20.80
C LYS A 253 -43.12 -19.20 -19.57
N VAL A 254 -42.79 -18.74 -18.40
CA VAL A 254 -43.09 -19.37 -17.12
C VAL A 254 -44.31 -18.73 -16.52
N ALA A 255 -45.32 -19.52 -16.18
CA ALA A 255 -46.49 -19.03 -15.47
C ALA A 255 -46.15 -18.82 -13.99
N ILE A 256 -45.92 -17.56 -13.63
CA ILE A 256 -45.54 -17.16 -12.26
C ILE A 256 -46.58 -17.60 -11.24
N ALA A 257 -47.85 -17.56 -11.58
CA ALA A 257 -48.94 -17.98 -10.71
C ALA A 257 -48.87 -19.49 -10.35
N ASP A 258 -48.44 -20.35 -11.29
CA ASP A 258 -48.29 -21.77 -11.05
C ASP A 258 -47.12 -22.11 -10.11
N ILE A 259 -46.02 -21.29 -10.19
CA ILE A 259 -44.92 -21.42 -9.25
C ILE A 259 -45.38 -20.95 -7.87
N GLN A 260 -46.09 -19.83 -7.79
CA GLN A 260 -46.53 -19.22 -6.56
C GLN A 260 -47.45 -20.11 -5.74
N THR A 261 -48.31 -20.92 -6.43
CA THR A 261 -49.22 -21.89 -5.77
C THR A 261 -48.52 -23.09 -5.17
N LYS A 262 -47.34 -23.47 -5.71
CA LYS A 262 -46.52 -24.57 -5.22
C LYS A 262 -45.67 -24.22 -4.02
N LEU A 263 -45.39 -22.91 -3.79
CA LEU A 263 -44.50 -22.42 -2.76
C LEU A 263 -45.29 -22.04 -1.52
N THR A 264 -45.22 -22.87 -0.48
CA THR A 264 -46.02 -22.70 0.74
C THR A 264 -45.41 -21.81 1.77
N ASN A 265 -44.05 -21.72 1.83
CA ASN A 265 -43.33 -20.91 2.80
C ASN A 265 -43.14 -19.49 2.27
N LYS A 266 -43.50 -18.53 3.08
CA LYS A 266 -43.36 -17.10 2.74
C LYS A 266 -42.41 -16.40 3.73
N ILE A 267 -41.52 -15.59 3.22
CA ILE A 267 -40.64 -14.72 4.01
C ILE A 267 -40.94 -13.28 3.61
N SER A 268 -41.25 -12.44 4.59
CA SER A 268 -41.44 -11.01 4.34
C SER A 268 -40.12 -10.32 4.01
N ALA A 269 -40.20 -9.17 3.31
CA ALA A 269 -39.03 -8.32 3.07
C ALA A 269 -38.24 -8.01 4.35
N GLN A 270 -38.94 -7.67 5.42
CA GLN A 270 -38.33 -7.34 6.70
C GLN A 270 -37.52 -8.52 7.27
N GLN A 271 -38.10 -9.72 7.28
CA GLN A 271 -37.41 -10.94 7.74
C GLN A 271 -36.19 -11.26 6.87
N PHE A 272 -36.32 -11.09 5.55
CA PHE A 272 -35.24 -11.32 4.61
C PHE A 272 -34.06 -10.39 4.89
N TYR A 273 -34.26 -9.08 4.93
CA TYR A 273 -33.20 -8.12 5.15
C TYR A 273 -32.60 -8.20 6.56
N GLN A 274 -33.39 -8.52 7.58
CA GLN A 274 -32.88 -8.77 8.94
C GLN A 274 -31.93 -9.97 8.99
N GLN A 275 -32.22 -11.05 8.25
CA GLN A 275 -31.34 -12.22 8.18
C GLN A 275 -29.99 -11.90 7.52
N TYR A 276 -29.98 -11.03 6.50
CA TYR A 276 -28.75 -10.58 5.86
C TYR A 276 -27.94 -9.66 6.76
N SER A 277 -28.59 -8.71 7.43
CA SER A 277 -27.94 -7.82 8.40
C SER A 277 -27.32 -8.61 9.56
N ALA A 278 -28.00 -9.63 10.08
CA ALA A 278 -27.45 -10.52 11.10
C ALA A 278 -26.18 -11.28 10.65
N ARG A 279 -25.97 -11.44 9.33
CA ARG A 279 -24.78 -12.04 8.73
C ARG A 279 -23.72 -11.00 8.32
N GLY A 280 -23.94 -9.72 8.66
CA GLY A 280 -23.03 -8.62 8.36
C GLY A 280 -23.20 -8.01 6.96
N ILE A 281 -24.33 -8.29 6.27
CA ILE A 281 -24.65 -7.70 4.97
C ILE A 281 -25.81 -6.72 5.14
N ASP A 282 -25.53 -5.43 5.06
CA ASP A 282 -26.51 -4.37 5.22
C ASP A 282 -26.88 -3.79 3.85
N TYR A 283 -28.12 -4.00 3.46
CA TYR A 283 -28.70 -3.44 2.26
C TYR A 283 -29.44 -2.16 2.59
N GLY A 284 -29.02 -1.04 2.04
CA GLY A 284 -29.76 0.23 2.10
C GLY A 284 -30.92 0.27 1.10
N PRO A 285 -31.67 1.39 1.06
CA PRO A 285 -32.91 1.52 0.28
C PRO A 285 -32.77 1.15 -1.20
N SER A 286 -31.65 1.47 -1.84
CA SER A 286 -31.42 1.18 -3.26
C SER A 286 -31.30 -0.31 -3.57
N PHE A 287 -31.01 -1.15 -2.56
CA PHE A 287 -30.86 -2.61 -2.68
C PHE A 287 -32.03 -3.36 -2.03
N GLN A 288 -33.03 -2.66 -1.48
CA GLN A 288 -34.20 -3.26 -0.86
C GLN A 288 -35.37 -3.38 -1.85
N ALA A 289 -35.12 -4.06 -2.98
CA ALA A 289 -36.14 -4.24 -4.01
C ALA A 289 -37.10 -5.42 -3.73
N VAL A 290 -36.74 -6.32 -2.83
CA VAL A 290 -37.56 -7.49 -2.52
C VAL A 290 -38.70 -7.11 -1.60
N GLN A 291 -39.94 -7.43 -2.01
CA GLN A 291 -41.17 -7.20 -1.22
C GLN A 291 -41.62 -8.46 -0.51
N GLN A 292 -41.57 -9.61 -1.20
CA GLN A 292 -42.00 -10.89 -0.70
C GLN A 292 -41.19 -12.01 -1.35
N ILE A 293 -40.88 -13.05 -0.60
CA ILE A 293 -40.24 -14.26 -1.11
C ILE A 293 -41.12 -15.48 -0.79
N TRP A 294 -41.31 -16.32 -1.78
CA TRP A 294 -41.90 -17.66 -1.63
C TRP A 294 -40.79 -18.69 -1.80
N ILE A 295 -40.71 -19.65 -0.89
CA ILE A 295 -39.62 -20.60 -0.85
C ILE A 295 -40.23 -22.03 -0.93
N GLY A 296 -39.68 -22.85 -1.83
CA GLY A 296 -39.90 -24.27 -1.93
C GLY A 296 -38.65 -25.08 -1.61
N HIS A 297 -38.66 -26.35 -1.95
CA HIS A 297 -37.54 -27.26 -1.70
C HIS A 297 -36.35 -26.98 -2.62
N THR A 298 -36.60 -26.72 -3.89
CA THR A 298 -35.59 -26.53 -4.94
C THR A 298 -35.75 -25.24 -5.72
N GLU A 299 -36.79 -24.46 -5.44
CA GLU A 299 -37.13 -23.24 -6.16
C GLU A 299 -37.56 -22.15 -5.19
N ALA A 300 -37.36 -20.89 -5.57
CA ALA A 300 -37.84 -19.73 -4.86
C ALA A 300 -38.35 -18.68 -5.85
N LEU A 301 -39.34 -17.91 -5.44
CA LEU A 301 -39.89 -16.79 -6.19
C LEU A 301 -39.78 -15.53 -5.32
N ALA A 302 -39.25 -14.46 -5.86
CA ALA A 302 -39.19 -13.16 -5.21
C ALA A 302 -39.97 -12.13 -6.03
N GLN A 303 -40.72 -11.29 -5.33
CA GLN A 303 -41.44 -10.14 -5.88
C GLN A 303 -40.76 -8.87 -5.45
#